data_7f2c6b0e95f227c22a906df80d438e63
#
_entry.id   7f2c6b0e95f227c22a906df80d438e63
#
_cell.length_a   1.000
_cell.length_b   1.000
_cell.length_c   1.000
_cell.angle_alpha   90.00
_cell.angle_beta   90.00
_cell.angle_gamma   90.00
#
_symmetry.space_group_name_H-M   'P 1'
#
loop_
_entity.id
_entity.type
_entity.pdbx_description
1 polymer ?
#
loop_
_entity_poly.entity_id
_entity_poly.type
_entity_poly.pdbx_seq_one_letter_code
_entity_poly.pdbx_strand_id
1 'polypeptide(L)'
;MNGKAACRIYLIRHGETANAGEVCFNGHFDVDLSDKGVKQSLLLAKALKDRPIQAVYSSDLKRTQIGAKFIADRHNLKHVPCKELRELAFGDWEGLSVSEVNRRYPDKLKERLENIELFQVEGGESFFQLKDRVIPKFGHILAEHPSDSIVILCHGGVIRTMLAYILGISIKNLFRINQPYASVNIIQYYEGGDPVVDLMGGSHSNIHSLNSSDKKISIQ
;
A
#
# COMPACT_ATOMS: atom_id res chain seq x y z
N MET A 1 6.00 -21.05 -18.92
CA MET A 1 5.88 -21.75 -17.60
C MET A 1 4.45 -21.57 -17.09
N ASN A 2 3.64 -22.64 -17.06
CA ASN A 2 2.25 -22.59 -16.56
C ASN A 2 2.24 -22.97 -15.08
N GLY A 3 2.85 -22.16 -14.21
CA GLY A 3 2.75 -22.37 -12.77
C GLY A 3 1.33 -22.07 -12.30
N LYS A 4 0.78 -22.90 -11.41
CA LYS A 4 -0.46 -22.59 -10.69
C LYS A 4 -0.20 -21.33 -9.86
N ALA A 5 -1.12 -20.34 -9.90
CA ALA A 5 -1.02 -19.16 -9.02
C ALA A 5 -1.00 -19.66 -7.56
N ALA A 6 0.08 -19.35 -6.84
CA ALA A 6 0.27 -19.79 -5.49
C ALA A 6 -0.37 -18.82 -4.49
N CYS A 7 -0.06 -17.52 -4.58
CA CYS A 7 -0.62 -16.51 -3.69
C CYS A 7 -1.10 -15.30 -4.48
N ARG A 8 -2.28 -14.77 -4.15
CA ARG A 8 -2.80 -13.50 -4.71
C ARG A 8 -2.87 -12.43 -3.63
N ILE A 9 -2.30 -11.26 -3.91
CA ILE A 9 -2.27 -10.15 -2.98
C ILE A 9 -3.09 -8.99 -3.54
N TYR A 10 -4.04 -8.52 -2.75
CA TYR A 10 -4.71 -7.22 -2.93
C TYR A 10 -4.00 -6.21 -2.04
N LEU A 11 -3.04 -5.46 -2.62
CA LEU A 11 -2.28 -4.43 -1.93
C LEU A 11 -3.00 -3.09 -2.11
N ILE A 12 -3.55 -2.53 -1.02
CA ILE A 12 -4.54 -1.45 -1.07
C ILE A 12 -4.05 -0.25 -0.25
N ARG A 13 -4.17 0.96 -0.82
CA ARG A 13 -3.98 2.19 -0.07
C ARG A 13 -5.25 2.55 0.71
N HIS A 14 -5.10 3.07 1.92
CA HIS A 14 -6.23 3.62 2.69
C HIS A 14 -7.02 4.69 1.90
N GLY A 15 -8.26 4.94 2.32
CA GLY A 15 -9.12 6.00 1.79
C GLY A 15 -8.58 7.40 2.07
N GLU A 16 -9.27 8.41 1.53
CA GLU A 16 -8.95 9.82 1.73
C GLU A 16 -8.94 10.19 3.22
N THR A 17 -7.95 10.97 3.65
CA THR A 17 -7.81 11.43 5.04
C THR A 17 -8.58 12.73 5.28
N ALA A 18 -8.94 13.00 6.55
CA ALA A 18 -9.72 14.18 6.93
C ALA A 18 -9.03 15.51 6.59
N ASN A 19 -7.70 15.52 6.48
CA ASN A 19 -6.89 16.69 6.12
C ASN A 19 -6.46 16.73 4.64
N ALA A 20 -7.14 15.99 3.75
CA ALA A 20 -6.75 15.88 2.32
C ALA A 20 -7.05 17.14 1.48
N GLY A 21 -7.59 18.20 2.04
CA GLY A 21 -7.76 19.51 1.37
C GLY A 21 -6.43 20.13 0.92
N GLU A 22 -5.34 19.77 1.56
CA GLU A 22 -3.95 20.06 1.17
C GLU A 22 -3.11 18.79 1.30
N VAL A 23 -2.03 18.70 0.53
CA VAL A 23 -1.10 17.56 0.65
C VAL A 23 -0.32 17.70 1.96
N CYS A 24 -0.49 16.72 2.87
CA CYS A 24 0.14 16.69 4.19
C CYS A 24 1.08 15.49 4.34
N PHE A 25 2.13 15.69 5.13
CA PHE A 25 3.06 14.64 5.56
C PHE A 25 2.49 13.91 6.77
N ASN A 26 1.50 13.05 6.56
CA ASN A 26 0.82 12.38 7.67
C ASN A 26 1.66 11.29 8.34
N GLY A 27 2.49 10.55 7.61
CA GLY A 27 3.41 9.55 8.15
C GLY A 27 2.82 8.71 9.28
N HIS A 28 3.39 8.80 10.47
CA HIS A 28 2.90 8.18 11.70
C HIS A 28 1.85 9.02 12.43
N PHE A 29 1.63 10.29 12.04
CA PHE A 29 0.51 11.08 12.55
C PHE A 29 -0.83 10.38 12.23
N ASP A 30 -1.58 10.04 13.28
CA ASP A 30 -2.75 9.16 13.16
C ASP A 30 -4.03 9.93 12.82
N VAL A 31 -4.04 10.52 11.63
CA VAL A 31 -5.18 11.23 11.06
C VAL A 31 -6.31 10.26 10.69
N ASP A 32 -7.55 10.68 10.92
CA ASP A 32 -8.75 9.92 10.56
C ASP A 32 -9.04 9.97 9.04
N LEU A 33 -9.94 9.09 8.58
CA LEU A 33 -10.51 9.18 7.24
C LEU A 33 -11.52 10.32 7.14
N SER A 34 -11.62 10.94 5.96
CA SER A 34 -12.76 11.79 5.60
C SER A 34 -14.01 10.91 5.36
N ASP A 35 -15.20 11.52 5.31
CA ASP A 35 -16.44 10.83 4.91
C ASP A 35 -16.29 10.15 3.54
N LYS A 36 -15.58 10.79 2.63
CA LYS A 36 -15.25 10.22 1.33
C LYS A 36 -14.31 9.02 1.47
N GLY A 37 -13.31 9.08 2.35
CA GLY A 37 -12.40 7.98 2.63
C GLY A 37 -13.10 6.76 3.23
N VAL A 38 -14.07 6.99 4.12
CA VAL A 38 -14.93 5.92 4.66
C VAL A 38 -15.77 5.28 3.54
N LYS A 39 -16.40 6.08 2.67
CA LYS A 39 -17.16 5.57 1.51
C LYS A 39 -16.27 4.77 0.56
N GLN A 40 -15.05 5.24 0.27
CA GLN A 40 -14.06 4.51 -0.53
C GLN A 40 -13.74 3.14 0.08
N SER A 41 -13.52 3.08 1.39
CA SER A 41 -13.23 1.84 2.13
C SER A 41 -14.40 0.85 2.08
N LEU A 42 -15.65 1.34 2.18
CA LEU A 42 -16.85 0.52 2.04
C LEU A 42 -17.01 -0.04 0.60
N LEU A 43 -16.69 0.75 -0.43
CA LEU A 43 -16.71 0.30 -1.82
C LEU A 43 -15.65 -0.79 -2.08
N LEU A 44 -14.46 -0.67 -1.51
CA LEU A 44 -13.43 -1.71 -1.55
C LEU A 44 -13.91 -3.01 -0.90
N ALA A 45 -14.48 -2.93 0.30
CA ALA A 45 -15.04 -4.10 1.00
C ALA A 45 -16.17 -4.76 0.19
N LYS A 46 -17.02 -3.95 -0.46
CA LYS A 46 -18.08 -4.46 -1.36
C LYS A 46 -17.50 -5.17 -2.59
N ALA A 47 -16.46 -4.60 -3.20
CA ALA A 47 -15.82 -5.16 -4.40
C ALA A 47 -15.08 -6.48 -4.11
N LEU A 48 -14.59 -6.65 -2.89
CA LEU A 48 -13.87 -7.86 -2.47
C LEU A 48 -14.77 -8.96 -1.89
N LYS A 49 -16.06 -8.70 -1.64
CA LYS A 49 -16.96 -9.60 -0.89
C LYS A 49 -17.03 -11.03 -1.42
N ASP A 50 -16.93 -11.22 -2.73
CA ASP A 50 -17.05 -12.53 -3.40
C ASP A 50 -15.66 -13.12 -3.75
N ARG A 51 -14.57 -12.52 -3.25
CA ARG A 51 -13.21 -13.03 -3.42
C ARG A 51 -12.88 -14.01 -2.30
N PRO A 52 -12.14 -15.08 -2.59
CA PRO A 52 -11.76 -16.06 -1.56
C PRO A 52 -10.62 -15.52 -0.67
N ILE A 53 -10.89 -14.46 0.10
CA ILE A 53 -9.89 -13.86 1.00
C ILE A 53 -9.72 -14.70 2.25
N GLN A 54 -8.49 -15.11 2.57
CA GLN A 54 -8.14 -15.91 3.73
C GLN A 54 -7.51 -15.10 4.87
N ALA A 55 -6.88 -13.95 4.55
CA ALA A 55 -6.31 -13.08 5.59
C ALA A 55 -6.38 -11.60 5.19
N VAL A 56 -6.48 -10.74 6.19
CA VAL A 56 -6.47 -9.29 6.05
C VAL A 56 -5.45 -8.70 7.00
N TYR A 57 -4.41 -8.09 6.46
CA TYR A 57 -3.38 -7.36 7.18
C TYR A 57 -3.56 -5.86 6.99
N SER A 58 -3.17 -5.08 7.96
CA SER A 58 -3.14 -3.62 7.83
C SER A 58 -1.97 -3.00 8.60
N SER A 59 -1.61 -1.76 8.27
CA SER A 59 -0.94 -0.91 9.25
C SER A 59 -1.82 -0.75 10.49
N ASP A 60 -1.23 -0.46 11.64
CA ASP A 60 -1.94 -0.21 12.90
C ASP A 60 -2.43 1.24 13.06
N LEU A 61 -2.32 2.07 12.01
CA LEU A 61 -2.90 3.42 11.99
C LEU A 61 -4.39 3.38 11.65
N LYS A 62 -5.20 4.23 12.31
CA LYS A 62 -6.67 4.24 12.21
C LYS A 62 -7.18 4.24 10.77
N ARG A 63 -6.62 5.09 9.90
CA ARG A 63 -7.02 5.21 8.50
C ARG A 63 -6.91 3.93 7.68
N THR A 64 -6.04 3.01 8.09
CA THR A 64 -5.92 1.67 7.47
C THR A 64 -6.79 0.65 8.18
N GLN A 65 -6.84 0.67 9.52
CA GLN A 65 -7.61 -0.29 10.30
C GLN A 65 -9.12 -0.23 9.98
N ILE A 66 -9.67 0.98 9.76
CA ILE A 66 -11.09 1.16 9.39
C ILE A 66 -11.41 0.36 8.11
N GLY A 67 -10.63 0.55 7.05
CA GLY A 67 -10.85 -0.17 5.80
C GLY A 67 -10.59 -1.68 5.91
N ALA A 68 -9.55 -2.06 6.65
CA ALA A 68 -9.23 -3.46 6.89
C ALA A 68 -10.35 -4.18 7.66
N LYS A 69 -10.92 -3.51 8.66
CA LYS A 69 -12.08 -4.04 9.41
C LYS A 69 -13.28 -4.25 8.50
N PHE A 70 -13.63 -3.29 7.64
CA PHE A 70 -14.77 -3.45 6.72
C PHE A 70 -14.58 -4.63 5.76
N ILE A 71 -13.34 -4.87 5.30
CA ILE A 71 -13.03 -6.02 4.44
C ILE A 71 -13.11 -7.32 5.24
N ALA A 72 -12.45 -7.39 6.39
CA ALA A 72 -12.40 -8.57 7.24
C ALA A 72 -13.80 -9.03 7.69
N ASP A 73 -14.66 -8.08 8.09
CA ASP A 73 -16.05 -8.35 8.51
C ASP A 73 -16.87 -9.04 7.38
N ARG A 74 -16.59 -8.74 6.09
CA ARG A 74 -17.27 -9.39 4.94
C ARG A 74 -16.87 -10.83 4.73
N HIS A 75 -15.74 -11.24 5.28
CA HIS A 75 -15.19 -12.59 5.15
C HIS A 75 -15.21 -13.37 6.46
N ASN A 76 -15.84 -12.85 7.52
CA ASN A 76 -15.84 -13.41 8.87
C ASN A 76 -14.40 -13.61 9.42
N LEU A 77 -13.50 -12.71 9.07
CA LEU A 77 -12.10 -12.70 9.50
C LEU A 77 -11.84 -11.60 10.54
N LYS A 78 -10.74 -11.74 11.25
CA LYS A 78 -10.12 -10.64 12.01
C LYS A 78 -8.95 -10.09 11.19
N HIS A 79 -8.85 -8.75 11.06
CA HIS A 79 -7.65 -8.16 10.48
C HIS A 79 -6.50 -8.17 11.46
N VAL A 80 -5.28 -8.27 10.95
CA VAL A 80 -4.03 -8.31 11.72
C VAL A 80 -3.31 -6.97 11.55
N PRO A 81 -3.28 -6.09 12.58
CA PRO A 81 -2.53 -4.85 12.51
C PRO A 81 -1.03 -5.10 12.66
N CYS A 82 -0.23 -4.48 11.78
CA CYS A 82 1.22 -4.61 11.73
C CYS A 82 1.88 -3.23 11.77
N LYS A 83 2.69 -2.97 12.79
CA LYS A 83 3.42 -1.70 12.94
C LYS A 83 4.42 -1.48 11.79
N GLU A 84 5.00 -2.55 11.28
CA GLU A 84 5.94 -2.54 10.16
C GLU A 84 5.32 -2.06 8.85
N LEU A 85 3.98 -2.04 8.75
CA LEU A 85 3.25 -1.52 7.59
C LEU A 85 2.84 -0.05 7.71
N ARG A 86 3.27 0.68 8.76
CA ARG A 86 3.07 2.14 8.87
C ARG A 86 3.71 2.87 7.70
N GLU A 87 3.17 4.04 7.37
CA GLU A 87 3.76 4.95 6.38
C GLU A 87 5.18 5.37 6.78
N LEU A 88 5.93 5.96 5.87
CA LEU A 88 7.20 6.61 6.16
C LEU A 88 7.01 7.60 7.32
N ALA A 89 7.84 7.47 8.36
CA ALA A 89 7.84 8.45 9.44
C ALA A 89 8.45 9.76 8.95
N PHE A 90 7.70 10.85 9.13
CA PHE A 90 8.14 12.17 8.70
C PHE A 90 8.73 13.05 9.82
N GLY A 91 8.90 12.51 11.04
CA GLY A 91 9.52 13.23 12.14
C GLY A 91 8.92 14.63 12.34
N ASP A 92 9.74 15.67 12.34
CA ASP A 92 9.31 17.05 12.53
C ASP A 92 8.31 17.59 11.49
N TRP A 93 8.11 16.86 10.39
CA TRP A 93 7.11 17.22 9.38
C TRP A 93 5.74 16.53 9.59
N GLU A 94 5.62 15.67 10.59
CA GLU A 94 4.36 14.95 10.87
C GLU A 94 3.17 15.92 11.01
N GLY A 95 2.13 15.68 10.20
CA GLY A 95 0.91 16.49 10.17
C GLY A 95 1.01 17.82 9.45
N LEU A 96 2.22 18.26 9.05
CA LEU A 96 2.40 19.52 8.32
C LEU A 96 1.98 19.36 6.85
N SER A 97 1.43 20.43 6.29
CA SER A 97 1.20 20.53 4.86
C SER A 97 2.50 20.86 4.10
N VAL A 98 2.49 20.62 2.78
CA VAL A 98 3.62 20.98 1.90
C VAL A 98 3.94 22.48 2.00
N SER A 99 2.93 23.35 2.07
CA SER A 99 3.11 24.80 2.23
C SER A 99 3.75 25.17 3.56
N GLU A 100 3.36 24.52 4.65
CA GLU A 100 3.96 24.72 5.96
C GLU A 100 5.41 24.25 6.02
N VAL A 101 5.73 23.10 5.43
CA VAL A 101 7.10 22.60 5.34
C VAL A 101 7.97 23.56 4.55
N ASN A 102 7.51 24.05 3.38
CA ASN A 102 8.24 25.06 2.61
C ASN A 102 8.52 26.34 3.40
N ARG A 103 7.57 26.79 4.22
CA ARG A 103 7.72 27.98 5.04
C ARG A 103 8.65 27.77 6.23
N ARG A 104 8.58 26.62 6.90
CA ARG A 104 9.36 26.34 8.13
C ARG A 104 10.77 25.83 7.83
N TYR A 105 10.91 25.07 6.73
CA TYR A 105 12.14 24.40 6.33
C TYR A 105 12.47 24.71 4.86
N PRO A 106 12.85 25.95 4.53
CA PRO A 106 13.15 26.35 3.16
C PRO A 106 14.19 25.41 2.54
N ASP A 107 14.05 25.12 1.26
CA ASP A 107 14.89 24.22 0.45
C ASP A 107 14.86 22.73 0.82
N LYS A 108 14.34 22.32 1.97
CA LYS A 108 14.34 20.92 2.40
C LYS A 108 13.46 20.01 1.53
N LEU A 109 12.37 20.52 0.94
CA LEU A 109 11.58 19.74 -0.03
C LEU A 109 12.37 19.50 -1.31
N LYS A 110 13.16 20.46 -1.77
CA LYS A 110 14.03 20.29 -2.94
C LYS A 110 15.12 19.26 -2.65
N GLU A 111 15.82 19.38 -1.53
CA GLU A 111 16.80 18.39 -1.06
C GLU A 111 16.22 16.97 -1.02
N ARG A 112 14.98 16.84 -0.48
CA ARG A 112 14.26 15.56 -0.45
C ARG A 112 14.02 14.98 -1.85
N LEU A 113 13.62 15.80 -2.81
CA LEU A 113 13.36 15.35 -4.18
C LEU A 113 14.64 14.94 -4.90
N GLU A 114 15.75 15.64 -4.63
CA GLU A 114 17.05 15.35 -5.21
C GLU A 114 17.71 14.09 -4.62
N ASN A 115 17.42 13.78 -3.35
CA ASN A 115 18.01 12.65 -2.63
C ASN A 115 16.96 11.77 -1.93
N ILE A 116 15.93 11.40 -2.64
CA ILE A 116 14.73 10.71 -2.10
C ILE A 116 15.05 9.44 -1.32
N GLU A 117 16.11 8.74 -1.67
CA GLU A 117 16.49 7.47 -1.07
C GLU A 117 17.01 7.62 0.35
N LEU A 118 17.88 8.60 0.56
CA LEU A 118 18.64 8.81 1.80
C LEU A 118 18.09 9.97 2.64
N PHE A 119 17.31 10.87 2.03
CA PHE A 119 16.77 12.01 2.75
C PHE A 119 15.91 11.55 3.93
N GLN A 120 16.22 12.07 5.09
CA GLN A 120 15.54 11.79 6.34
C GLN A 120 15.25 13.12 7.05
N VAL A 121 14.02 13.29 7.49
CA VAL A 121 13.64 14.39 8.39
C VAL A 121 14.10 14.05 9.79
N GLU A 122 14.44 15.03 10.60
CA GLU A 122 14.78 14.80 12.01
C GLU A 122 13.66 14.03 12.72
N GLY A 123 14.03 12.96 13.42
CA GLY A 123 13.07 12.04 14.05
C GLY A 123 12.24 11.16 13.11
N GLY A 124 12.48 11.23 11.79
CA GLY A 124 11.77 10.44 10.79
C GLY A 124 12.56 9.26 10.23
N GLU A 125 12.15 8.76 9.06
CA GLU A 125 12.77 7.66 8.31
C GLU A 125 13.20 8.11 6.92
N SER A 126 14.26 7.49 6.38
CA SER A 126 14.55 7.47 4.95
C SER A 126 13.76 6.36 4.24
N PHE A 127 13.68 6.38 2.91
CA PHE A 127 13.07 5.27 2.16
C PHE A 127 13.86 3.96 2.26
N PHE A 128 15.16 4.01 2.52
CA PHE A 128 15.91 2.78 2.81
C PHE A 128 15.46 2.15 4.13
N GLN A 129 15.32 2.94 5.20
CA GLN A 129 14.82 2.44 6.50
C GLN A 129 13.39 1.93 6.38
N LEU A 130 12.51 2.62 5.63
CA LEU A 130 11.19 2.12 5.32
C LEU A 130 11.25 0.74 4.64
N LYS A 131 12.09 0.58 3.61
CA LYS A 131 12.30 -0.70 2.92
C LYS A 131 12.76 -1.79 3.88
N ASP A 132 13.74 -1.49 4.74
CA ASP A 132 14.34 -2.45 5.65
C ASP A 132 13.35 -3.02 6.68
N ARG A 133 12.28 -2.29 7.04
CA ARG A 133 11.22 -2.83 7.89
C ARG A 133 10.05 -3.45 7.13
N VAL A 134 9.71 -2.91 5.97
CA VAL A 134 8.54 -3.34 5.20
C VAL A 134 8.79 -4.65 4.46
N ILE A 135 9.95 -4.80 3.80
CA ILE A 135 10.20 -5.97 2.95
C ILE A 135 10.34 -7.28 3.74
N PRO A 136 11.04 -7.33 4.88
CA PRO A 136 11.04 -8.54 5.71
C PRO A 136 9.64 -8.91 6.21
N LYS A 137 8.83 -7.92 6.66
CA LYS A 137 7.45 -8.19 7.09
C LYS A 137 6.59 -8.71 5.95
N PHE A 138 6.72 -8.14 4.76
CA PHE A 138 6.04 -8.62 3.57
C PHE A 138 6.43 -10.07 3.23
N GLY A 139 7.72 -10.40 3.30
CA GLY A 139 8.20 -11.77 3.11
C GLY A 139 7.61 -12.77 4.13
N HIS A 140 7.50 -12.38 5.41
CA HIS A 140 6.84 -13.22 6.44
C HIS A 140 5.36 -13.46 6.11
N ILE A 141 4.62 -12.41 5.74
CA ILE A 141 3.21 -12.55 5.34
C ILE A 141 3.06 -13.52 4.16
N LEU A 142 3.92 -13.42 3.15
CA LEU A 142 3.91 -14.34 2.00
C LEU A 142 4.17 -15.79 2.40
N ALA A 143 5.12 -16.00 3.31
CA ALA A 143 5.48 -17.34 3.78
C ALA A 143 4.34 -18.02 4.58
N GLU A 144 3.51 -17.24 5.28
CA GLU A 144 2.32 -17.72 5.99
C GLU A 144 1.16 -18.08 5.04
N HIS A 145 1.18 -17.59 3.78
CA HIS A 145 0.07 -17.70 2.82
C HIS A 145 0.51 -18.23 1.45
N PRO A 146 1.12 -19.42 1.36
CA PRO A 146 1.71 -19.90 0.11
C PRO A 146 0.70 -20.20 -1.01
N SER A 147 -0.60 -20.28 -0.69
CA SER A 147 -1.66 -20.63 -1.67
C SER A 147 -2.93 -19.82 -1.48
N ASP A 148 -2.87 -18.72 -0.74
CA ASP A 148 -4.02 -17.92 -0.33
C ASP A 148 -4.21 -16.67 -1.20
N SER A 149 -5.41 -16.10 -1.11
CA SER A 149 -5.65 -14.71 -1.50
C SER A 149 -5.73 -13.86 -0.25
N ILE A 150 -4.91 -12.82 -0.17
CA ILE A 150 -4.80 -11.97 1.02
C ILE A 150 -4.98 -10.49 0.67
N VAL A 151 -5.38 -9.71 1.66
CA VAL A 151 -5.44 -8.24 1.58
C VAL A 151 -4.38 -7.64 2.49
N ILE A 152 -3.63 -6.67 1.96
CA ILE A 152 -2.71 -5.82 2.73
C ILE A 152 -3.14 -4.37 2.53
N LEU A 153 -3.68 -3.74 3.58
CA LEU A 153 -4.16 -2.36 3.52
C LEU A 153 -3.17 -1.44 4.25
N CYS A 154 -2.50 -0.59 3.50
CA CYS A 154 -1.41 0.24 4.00
C CYS A 154 -1.37 1.64 3.34
N HIS A 155 -0.21 2.17 3.03
CA HIS A 155 0.02 3.58 2.68
C HIS A 155 0.76 3.74 1.36
N GLY A 156 0.78 4.95 0.83
CA GLY A 156 1.34 5.24 -0.48
C GLY A 156 2.84 4.97 -0.61
N GLY A 157 3.64 5.33 0.40
CA GLY A 157 5.09 5.08 0.42
C GLY A 157 5.39 3.59 0.56
N VAL A 158 4.67 2.90 1.45
CA VAL A 158 4.79 1.44 1.67
C VAL A 158 4.49 0.66 0.39
N ILE A 159 3.37 0.98 -0.26
CA ILE A 159 2.96 0.30 -1.52
C ILE A 159 4.01 0.51 -2.61
N ARG A 160 4.48 1.75 -2.79
CA ARG A 160 5.53 2.06 -3.76
C ARG A 160 6.81 1.27 -3.49
N THR A 161 7.20 1.17 -2.22
CA THR A 161 8.38 0.40 -1.80
C THR A 161 8.23 -1.09 -2.11
N MET A 162 7.07 -1.69 -1.82
CA MET A 162 6.78 -3.09 -2.15
C MET A 162 6.78 -3.31 -3.66
N LEU A 163 6.08 -2.47 -4.43
CA LEU A 163 6.02 -2.57 -5.89
C LEU A 163 7.40 -2.38 -6.53
N ALA A 164 8.19 -1.43 -6.03
CA ALA A 164 9.55 -1.22 -6.52
C ALA A 164 10.45 -2.44 -6.26
N TYR A 165 10.33 -3.06 -5.08
CA TYR A 165 11.04 -4.30 -4.76
C TYR A 165 10.63 -5.45 -5.70
N ILE A 166 9.33 -5.65 -5.91
CA ILE A 166 8.78 -6.71 -6.78
C ILE A 166 9.22 -6.53 -8.24
N LEU A 167 9.22 -5.30 -8.73
CA LEU A 167 9.50 -4.98 -10.15
C LEU A 167 10.98 -4.67 -10.43
N GLY A 168 11.86 -4.72 -9.42
CA GLY A 168 13.27 -4.35 -9.57
C GLY A 168 13.50 -2.86 -9.89
N ILE A 169 12.57 -1.99 -9.50
CA ILE A 169 12.64 -0.54 -9.74
C ILE A 169 13.48 0.12 -8.64
N SER A 170 14.41 1.00 -9.01
CA SER A 170 15.17 1.81 -8.04
C SER A 170 14.24 2.69 -7.21
N ILE A 171 14.55 2.85 -5.93
CA ILE A 171 13.86 3.77 -4.99
C ILE A 171 13.79 5.20 -5.55
N LYS A 172 14.77 5.66 -6.31
CA LYS A 172 14.74 6.97 -7.02
C LYS A 172 13.49 7.18 -7.88
N ASN A 173 12.90 6.09 -8.35
CA ASN A 173 11.78 6.09 -9.28
C ASN A 173 10.41 5.86 -8.59
N LEU A 174 10.34 5.78 -7.26
CA LEU A 174 9.13 5.46 -6.51
C LEU A 174 7.92 6.34 -6.89
N PHE A 175 8.15 7.64 -7.09
CA PHE A 175 7.08 8.58 -7.42
C PHE A 175 6.59 8.52 -8.87
N ARG A 176 7.21 7.69 -9.71
CA ARG A 176 6.65 7.31 -11.03
C ARG A 176 5.50 6.31 -10.91
N ILE A 177 5.34 5.67 -9.74
CA ILE A 177 4.23 4.76 -9.45
C ILE A 177 3.10 5.57 -8.81
N ASN A 178 2.03 5.82 -9.57
CA ASN A 178 0.87 6.55 -9.04
C ASN A 178 0.07 5.66 -8.08
N GLN A 179 -0.22 6.18 -6.89
CA GLN A 179 -1.00 5.50 -5.87
C GLN A 179 -2.02 6.48 -5.26
N PRO A 180 -3.19 6.71 -5.91
CA PRO A 180 -4.24 7.55 -5.34
C PRO A 180 -4.86 6.90 -4.10
N TYR A 181 -5.60 7.67 -3.29
CA TYR A 181 -6.37 7.13 -2.17
C TYR A 181 -7.30 6.00 -2.63
N ALA A 182 -7.42 4.96 -1.82
CA ALA A 182 -8.18 3.75 -2.11
C ALA A 182 -7.74 3.01 -3.39
N SER A 183 -6.51 3.24 -3.87
CA SER A 183 -5.96 2.49 -4.99
C SER A 183 -5.75 1.03 -4.64
N VAL A 184 -5.93 0.18 -5.65
CA VAL A 184 -5.77 -1.27 -5.58
C VAL A 184 -4.62 -1.68 -6.49
N ASN A 185 -3.76 -2.54 -5.99
CA ASN A 185 -2.75 -3.24 -6.77
C ASN A 185 -3.01 -4.74 -6.58
N ILE A 186 -2.88 -5.52 -7.65
CA ILE A 186 -3.07 -6.97 -7.61
C ILE A 186 -1.78 -7.61 -8.07
N ILE A 187 -1.24 -8.48 -7.22
CA ILE A 187 0.02 -9.16 -7.44
C ILE A 187 -0.24 -10.66 -7.33
N GLN A 188 0.28 -11.43 -8.26
CA GLN A 188 0.24 -12.88 -8.20
C GLN A 188 1.64 -13.45 -8.05
N TYR A 189 1.80 -14.32 -7.08
CA TYR A 189 2.98 -15.17 -6.94
C TYR A 189 2.67 -16.54 -7.55
N TYR A 190 3.62 -17.10 -8.26
CA TYR A 190 3.54 -18.42 -8.89
C TYR A 190 4.55 -19.36 -8.24
N GLU A 191 4.22 -20.62 -8.15
CA GLU A 191 5.14 -21.64 -7.63
C GLU A 191 6.40 -21.73 -8.51
N GLY A 192 7.55 -21.43 -7.92
CA GLY A 192 8.86 -21.43 -8.62
C GLY A 192 9.05 -20.36 -9.69
N GLY A 193 8.17 -19.35 -9.75
CA GLY A 193 8.23 -18.23 -10.70
C GLY A 193 8.35 -16.87 -10.07
N ASP A 194 8.61 -15.87 -10.92
CA ASP A 194 8.62 -14.46 -10.49
C ASP A 194 7.19 -13.95 -10.25
N PRO A 195 6.98 -13.00 -9.33
CA PRO A 195 5.69 -12.36 -9.12
C PRO A 195 5.27 -11.52 -10.33
N VAL A 196 3.97 -11.51 -10.63
CA VAL A 196 3.37 -10.70 -11.69
C VAL A 196 2.45 -9.65 -11.09
N VAL A 197 2.59 -8.40 -11.52
CA VAL A 197 1.69 -7.31 -11.13
C VAL A 197 0.59 -7.18 -12.19
N ASP A 198 -0.60 -7.71 -11.89
CA ASP A 198 -1.76 -7.70 -12.80
C ASP A 198 -2.46 -6.35 -12.86
N LEU A 199 -2.41 -5.60 -11.76
CA LEU A 199 -3.01 -4.27 -11.64
C LEU A 199 -2.13 -3.38 -10.77
N MET A 200 -1.92 -2.14 -11.20
CA MET A 200 -1.20 -1.13 -10.43
C MET A 200 -1.98 0.18 -10.40
N GLY A 201 -2.26 0.68 -9.18
CA GLY A 201 -2.93 1.98 -8.98
C GLY A 201 -4.38 2.03 -9.46
N GLY A 202 -5.05 0.90 -9.64
CA GLY A 202 -6.46 0.83 -10.06
C GLY A 202 -7.44 1.21 -8.95
N SER A 203 -8.73 1.17 -9.25
CA SER A 203 -9.83 1.44 -8.31
C SER A 203 -10.56 0.15 -7.91
N HIS A 204 -11.51 0.25 -6.98
CA HIS A 204 -12.38 -0.86 -6.61
C HIS A 204 -13.13 -1.51 -7.80
N SER A 205 -13.45 -0.74 -8.85
CA SER A 205 -14.12 -1.26 -10.05
C SER A 205 -13.24 -2.24 -10.85
N ASN A 206 -11.93 -2.09 -10.81
CA ASN A 206 -11.00 -2.98 -11.52
C ASN A 206 -10.87 -4.38 -10.88
N ILE A 207 -11.29 -4.54 -9.62
CA ILE A 207 -11.24 -5.84 -8.93
C ILE A 207 -12.08 -6.89 -9.67
N HIS A 208 -13.20 -6.50 -10.27
CA HIS A 208 -14.10 -7.41 -10.99
C HIS A 208 -13.63 -7.74 -12.41
N SER A 209 -12.97 -6.81 -13.09
CA SER A 209 -12.58 -6.96 -14.51
C SER A 209 -11.49 -8.02 -14.74
N LEU A 210 -10.70 -8.34 -13.71
CA LEU A 210 -9.60 -9.31 -13.79
C LEU A 210 -10.02 -10.78 -13.59
N ASN A 211 -11.32 -11.04 -13.38
CA ASN A 211 -11.83 -12.42 -13.28
C ASN A 211 -12.00 -13.15 -14.63
N SER A 212 -12.03 -12.41 -15.73
CA SER A 212 -12.28 -12.99 -17.06
C SER A 212 -11.00 -13.42 -17.79
N SER A 213 -9.85 -13.29 -17.18
CA SER A 213 -8.57 -13.60 -17.81
C SER A 213 -7.72 -14.58 -17.00
N ASP A 214 -8.22 -15.82 -16.80
CA ASP A 214 -7.34 -17.00 -16.91
C ASP A 214 -6.83 -17.12 -18.37
N LYS A 215 -6.59 -16.00 -19.03
CA LYS A 215 -5.95 -15.96 -20.33
C LYS A 215 -4.50 -16.31 -20.12
N LYS A 216 -4.16 -17.55 -20.51
CA LYS A 216 -2.79 -18.01 -20.78
C LYS A 216 -1.97 -16.83 -21.29
N ILE A 217 -1.00 -16.37 -20.50
CA ILE A 217 0.05 -15.48 -21.00
C ILE A 217 0.85 -16.35 -21.96
N SER A 218 0.55 -16.25 -23.26
CA SER A 218 1.39 -16.79 -24.32
C SER A 218 2.59 -15.84 -24.41
N ILE A 219 3.69 -16.23 -23.79
CA ILE A 219 4.98 -15.60 -24.05
C ILE A 219 5.36 -16.02 -25.47
N GLN A 220 5.26 -15.09 -26.42
CA GLN A 220 5.90 -15.20 -27.73
C GLN A 220 7.37 -14.91 -27.60
#